data_33e4111c51e9ebb7e06301035ce332cd
#
_entry.id   33e4111c51e9ebb7e06301035ce332cd
#
_cell.length_a   1.000
_cell.length_b   1.000
_cell.length_c   1.000
_cell.angle_alpha   90.00
_cell.angle_beta   90.00
_cell.angle_gamma   90.00
#
_symmetry.space_group_name_H-M   'P 1'
#
loop_
_entity.id
_entity.type
_entity.pdbx_description
1 polymer ?
#
loop_
_entity_poly.entity_id
_entity_poly.type
_entity_poly.pdbx_seq_one_letter_code
_entity_poly.pdbx_strand_id
1 'polypeptide(L)'
;CIDNSQSSLAVCDYAAWASQRLNAPLTLLHVLDEEKYPAAADLSGNIGLGSREHLLEELATLDAQRARLALEQGQHMLEKARERTVISGAAFPELKQRHGHLVESLSDLQEDIRLLVIGRVGEDNSRNAHSLGSQIEAVVRTIHRPILITANSYKKPEKVMLAFDGSSTAYKTIQMFAASSLCKDLPIHLVTVGADSVSNHEALGKAQSMLLSAGFLVQAEIRQGEVESALHDYQTEHGIDLLVMGAYGHSRIRQFLVGSTTTTMLRTATMRVLLLR
;
A
#
# COMPACT_ATOMS: atom_id res chain seq x y z
N CYS A 1 6.56 1.20 -4.22
CA CYS A 1 6.22 1.40 -5.62
C CYS A 1 5.89 2.86 -5.86
N ILE A 2 6.42 3.48 -6.91
CA ILE A 2 6.26 4.91 -7.21
C ILE A 2 5.79 5.12 -8.64
N ASP A 3 5.03 6.19 -8.82
CA ASP A 3 4.54 6.68 -10.11
C ASP A 3 4.63 8.22 -10.14
N ASN A 4 4.06 8.85 -11.14
CA ASN A 4 4.08 10.31 -11.27
C ASN A 4 2.95 11.02 -10.49
N SER A 5 2.33 10.33 -9.52
CA SER A 5 1.26 10.90 -8.68
C SER A 5 1.78 11.83 -7.60
N GLN A 6 0.89 12.66 -7.05
CA GLN A 6 1.19 13.53 -5.91
C GLN A 6 1.56 12.76 -4.64
N SER A 7 1.13 11.49 -4.52
CA SER A 7 1.43 10.64 -3.37
C SER A 7 2.86 10.09 -3.37
N SER A 8 3.58 10.11 -4.49
CA SER A 8 4.90 9.51 -4.62
C SER A 8 5.93 10.06 -3.64
N LEU A 9 5.88 11.35 -3.31
CA LEU A 9 6.77 11.92 -2.28
C LEU A 9 6.51 11.30 -0.90
N ALA A 10 5.24 11.15 -0.53
CA ALA A 10 4.88 10.52 0.72
C ALA A 10 5.27 9.03 0.73
N VAL A 11 5.09 8.31 -0.38
CA VAL A 11 5.54 6.93 -0.54
C VAL A 11 7.04 6.81 -0.28
N CYS A 12 7.86 7.71 -0.84
CA CYS A 12 9.30 7.73 -0.60
C CYS A 12 9.64 7.91 0.89
N ASP A 13 9.01 8.87 1.56
CA ASP A 13 9.26 9.14 2.98
C ASP A 13 8.82 7.97 3.87
N TYR A 14 7.65 7.35 3.60
CA TYR A 14 7.21 6.15 4.33
C TYR A 14 8.09 4.94 4.05
N ALA A 15 8.57 4.78 2.81
CA ALA A 15 9.47 3.70 2.46
C ALA A 15 10.83 3.86 3.17
N ALA A 16 11.35 5.08 3.25
CA ALA A 16 12.57 5.37 4.00
C ALA A 16 12.40 5.09 5.50
N TRP A 17 11.28 5.57 6.10
CA TRP A 17 10.93 5.27 7.48
C TRP A 17 10.84 3.76 7.74
N ALA A 18 10.14 3.03 6.89
CA ALA A 18 9.98 1.59 7.04
C ALA A 18 11.30 0.83 6.88
N SER A 19 12.13 1.20 5.89
CA SER A 19 13.47 0.64 5.68
C SER A 19 14.35 0.77 6.92
N GLN A 20 14.38 1.96 7.54
CA GLN A 20 15.11 2.20 8.79
C GLN A 20 14.57 1.36 9.96
N ARG A 21 13.25 1.36 10.16
CA ARG A 21 12.61 0.62 11.27
C ARG A 21 12.79 -0.89 11.16
N LEU A 22 12.77 -1.41 9.93
CA LEU A 22 12.94 -2.83 9.65
C LEU A 22 14.41 -3.24 9.50
N ASN A 23 15.34 -2.27 9.43
CA ASN A 23 16.73 -2.49 9.04
C ASN A 23 16.82 -3.36 7.77
N ALA A 24 16.11 -2.95 6.73
CA ALA A 24 15.97 -3.69 5.48
C ALA A 24 16.37 -2.81 4.29
N PRO A 25 16.97 -3.39 3.23
CA PRO A 25 17.27 -2.65 2.02
C PRO A 25 15.99 -2.10 1.38
N LEU A 26 16.12 -0.99 0.66
CA LEU A 26 15.02 -0.34 -0.03
C LEU A 26 15.20 -0.48 -1.55
N THR A 27 14.16 -0.96 -2.23
CA THR A 27 14.06 -0.96 -3.69
C THR A 27 12.94 -0.01 -4.10
N LEU A 28 13.23 0.91 -5.00
CA LEU A 28 12.26 1.80 -5.63
C LEU A 28 11.86 1.20 -6.98
N LEU A 29 10.58 0.83 -7.10
CA LEU A 29 10.03 0.22 -8.31
C LEU A 29 9.10 1.21 -9.03
N HIS A 30 9.36 1.40 -10.33
CA HIS A 30 8.46 2.05 -11.27
C HIS A 30 8.06 1.06 -12.37
N VAL A 31 6.76 0.95 -12.68
CA VAL A 31 6.24 0.10 -13.74
C VAL A 31 5.58 0.97 -14.79
N LEU A 32 6.09 0.90 -16.02
CA LEU A 32 5.49 1.52 -17.20
C LEU A 32 4.37 0.61 -17.70
N ASP A 33 3.15 1.13 -17.67
CA ASP A 33 1.95 0.40 -18.06
C ASP A 33 1.95 0.13 -19.57
N GLU A 34 1.85 -1.14 -19.95
CA GLU A 34 1.86 -1.59 -21.34
C GLU A 34 0.65 -1.09 -22.13
N GLU A 35 -0.50 -0.89 -21.48
CA GLU A 35 -1.70 -0.34 -22.13
C GLU A 35 -1.49 1.11 -22.57
N LYS A 36 -0.68 1.87 -21.81
CA LYS A 36 -0.38 3.27 -22.12
C LYS A 36 0.81 3.43 -23.06
N TYR A 37 1.77 2.52 -22.94
CA TYR A 37 3.04 2.54 -23.66
C TYR A 37 3.30 1.14 -24.23
N PRO A 38 2.58 0.72 -25.30
CA PRO A 38 2.78 -0.61 -25.88
C PRO A 38 4.24 -0.77 -26.35
N ALA A 39 4.84 -1.88 -25.99
CA ALA A 39 6.08 -2.32 -26.61
C ALA A 39 5.79 -2.52 -28.09
N ALA A 40 6.61 -1.95 -28.98
CA ALA A 40 6.45 -1.86 -30.42
C ALA A 40 5.40 -2.84 -31.02
N ALA A 41 4.29 -2.32 -31.55
CA ALA A 41 3.27 -3.13 -32.18
C ALA A 41 3.90 -3.99 -33.29
N ASP A 42 3.72 -5.31 -33.21
CA ASP A 42 4.09 -6.23 -34.29
C ASP A 42 3.13 -6.01 -35.47
N LEU A 43 3.56 -5.20 -36.44
CA LEU A 43 2.79 -4.85 -37.63
C LEU A 43 2.93 -5.88 -38.74
N SER A 44 3.56 -7.05 -38.52
CA SER A 44 3.91 -8.04 -39.53
C SER A 44 2.72 -8.71 -40.25
N GLY A 45 1.48 -8.44 -39.82
CA GLY A 45 0.27 -9.09 -40.35
C GLY A 45 -0.63 -8.27 -41.27
N ASN A 46 -0.34 -6.98 -41.55
CA ASN A 46 -1.30 -6.08 -42.23
C ASN A 46 -0.76 -5.58 -43.59
N ILE A 47 -0.89 -6.40 -44.62
CA ILE A 47 -0.58 -6.02 -46.01
C ILE A 47 -1.79 -5.29 -46.59
N GLY A 48 -1.68 -3.99 -46.84
CA GLY A 48 -2.77 -3.23 -47.48
C GLY A 48 -2.39 -1.82 -47.94
N LEU A 49 -2.31 -1.66 -49.26
CA LEU A 49 -2.39 -0.44 -50.07
C LEU A 49 -1.77 0.87 -49.53
N GLY A 50 -0.59 1.14 -49.98
CA GLY A 50 0.26 2.33 -50.06
C GLY A 50 0.13 3.48 -49.04
N SER A 51 -0.96 4.17 -49.00
CA SER A 51 -1.16 5.32 -48.07
C SER A 51 -1.44 4.92 -46.63
N ARG A 52 -1.98 3.72 -46.43
CA ARG A 52 -2.26 3.16 -45.10
C ARG A 52 -1.00 2.63 -44.43
N GLU A 53 -0.08 2.12 -45.24
CA GLU A 53 1.23 1.62 -44.78
C GLU A 53 2.09 2.77 -44.24
N HIS A 54 2.16 3.89 -44.91
CA HIS A 54 2.87 5.08 -44.46
C HIS A 54 2.33 5.62 -43.12
N LEU A 55 1.01 5.68 -42.96
CA LEU A 55 0.37 6.12 -41.71
C LEU A 55 0.67 5.16 -40.55
N LEU A 56 0.72 3.85 -40.81
CA LEU A 56 1.07 2.85 -39.77
C LEU A 56 2.54 2.95 -39.38
N GLU A 57 3.46 3.21 -40.31
CA GLU A 57 4.87 3.46 -40.03
C GLU A 57 5.06 4.76 -39.21
N GLU A 58 4.34 5.83 -39.54
CA GLU A 58 4.38 7.07 -38.76
C GLU A 58 3.84 6.85 -37.35
N LEU A 59 2.72 6.14 -37.17
CA LEU A 59 2.16 5.79 -35.87
C LEU A 59 3.12 4.95 -35.05
N ALA A 60 3.72 3.91 -35.63
CA ALA A 60 4.71 3.08 -34.97
C ALA A 60 5.96 3.89 -34.54
N THR A 61 6.40 4.83 -35.35
CA THR A 61 7.51 5.72 -35.02
C THR A 61 7.16 6.65 -33.86
N LEU A 62 5.96 7.22 -33.85
CA LEU A 62 5.47 8.06 -32.76
C LEU A 62 5.31 7.27 -31.45
N ASP A 63 4.80 6.05 -31.51
CA ASP A 63 4.64 5.19 -30.34
C ASP A 63 6.01 4.77 -29.78
N ALA A 64 6.97 4.45 -30.63
CA ALA A 64 8.36 4.17 -30.20
C ALA A 64 9.02 5.40 -29.53
N GLN A 65 8.78 6.61 -30.07
CA GLN A 65 9.27 7.85 -29.45
C GLN A 65 8.62 8.11 -28.10
N ARG A 66 7.30 7.91 -27.98
CA ARG A 66 6.58 8.02 -26.70
C ARG A 66 7.09 7.04 -25.66
N ALA A 67 7.27 5.77 -26.04
CA ALA A 67 7.79 4.75 -25.15
C ALA A 67 9.20 5.10 -24.64
N ARG A 68 10.07 5.59 -25.53
CA ARG A 68 11.41 6.05 -25.17
C ARG A 68 11.37 7.22 -24.17
N LEU A 69 10.56 8.24 -24.45
CA LEU A 69 10.40 9.39 -23.54
C LEU A 69 9.83 8.97 -22.17
N ALA A 70 8.88 8.03 -22.16
CA ALA A 70 8.33 7.48 -20.92
C ALA A 70 9.37 6.72 -20.09
N LEU A 71 10.26 5.96 -20.75
CA LEU A 71 11.40 5.31 -20.10
C LEU A 71 12.37 6.33 -19.48
N GLU A 72 12.76 7.35 -20.22
CA GLU A 72 13.65 8.42 -19.73
C GLU A 72 13.01 9.18 -18.56
N GLN A 73 11.71 9.50 -18.65
CA GLN A 73 10.96 10.15 -17.58
C GLN A 73 10.90 9.28 -16.33
N GLY A 74 10.65 7.97 -16.49
CA GLY A 74 10.62 7.02 -15.38
C GLY A 74 11.98 6.91 -14.67
N GLN A 75 13.09 6.92 -15.42
CA GLN A 75 14.42 6.94 -14.85
C GLN A 75 14.69 8.20 -14.04
N HIS A 76 14.36 9.38 -14.58
CA HIS A 76 14.49 10.65 -13.86
C HIS A 76 13.65 10.70 -12.59
N MET A 77 12.43 10.15 -12.64
CA MET A 77 11.56 10.05 -11.47
C MET A 77 12.18 9.15 -10.39
N LEU A 78 12.70 7.98 -10.77
CA LEU A 78 13.39 7.06 -9.86
C LEU A 78 14.62 7.70 -9.21
N GLU A 79 15.41 8.46 -9.96
CA GLU A 79 16.58 9.18 -9.41
C GLU A 79 16.16 10.24 -8.38
N LYS A 80 15.13 11.04 -8.67
CA LYS A 80 14.59 12.02 -7.71
C LYS A 80 14.02 11.33 -6.46
N ALA A 81 13.35 10.20 -6.65
CA ALA A 81 12.83 9.40 -5.54
C ALA A 81 13.97 8.84 -4.67
N ARG A 82 15.08 8.40 -5.28
CA ARG A 82 16.28 7.97 -4.58
C ARG A 82 16.87 9.10 -3.74
N GLU A 83 17.06 10.28 -4.32
CA GLU A 83 17.53 11.46 -3.60
C GLU A 83 16.64 11.77 -2.40
N ARG A 84 15.32 11.76 -2.59
CA ARG A 84 14.34 11.99 -1.53
C ARG A 84 14.45 10.97 -0.40
N THR A 85 14.53 9.67 -0.73
CA THR A 85 14.61 8.61 0.29
C THR A 85 15.94 8.65 1.05
N VAL A 86 17.04 9.01 0.40
CA VAL A 86 18.34 9.20 1.06
C VAL A 86 18.30 10.39 2.02
N ILE A 87 17.72 11.53 1.61
CA ILE A 87 17.50 12.69 2.50
C ILE A 87 16.64 12.30 3.71
N SER A 88 15.64 11.43 3.51
CA SER A 88 14.77 10.89 4.57
C SER A 88 15.46 9.80 5.41
N GLY A 89 16.75 9.51 5.15
CA GLY A 89 17.63 8.65 5.96
C GLY A 89 17.64 7.17 5.55
N ALA A 90 17.11 6.79 4.38
CA ALA A 90 17.31 5.44 3.87
C ALA A 90 18.77 5.22 3.45
N ALA A 91 19.26 3.99 3.61
CA ALA A 91 20.46 3.55 2.92
C ALA A 91 20.23 3.66 1.40
N PHE A 92 21.32 3.70 0.60
CA PHE A 92 21.26 3.92 -0.84
C PHE A 92 20.29 2.92 -1.53
N PRO A 93 19.10 3.36 -2.03
CA PRO A 93 18.09 2.47 -2.58
C PRO A 93 18.49 1.90 -3.94
N GLU A 94 18.08 0.65 -4.18
CA GLU A 94 18.10 0.06 -5.52
C GLU A 94 16.96 0.65 -6.37
N LEU A 95 17.24 0.93 -7.65
CA LEU A 95 16.25 1.41 -8.61
C LEU A 95 15.88 0.28 -9.56
N LYS A 96 14.58 0.01 -9.70
CA LYS A 96 14.04 -0.96 -10.66
C LYS A 96 12.96 -0.28 -11.50
N GLN A 97 13.15 -0.35 -12.82
CA GLN A 97 12.12 0.02 -13.78
C GLN A 97 11.68 -1.23 -14.53
N ARG A 98 10.39 -1.45 -14.65
CA ARG A 98 9.80 -2.55 -15.40
C ARG A 98 8.81 -2.03 -16.41
N HIS A 99 8.54 -2.81 -17.44
CA HIS A 99 7.49 -2.60 -18.43
C HIS A 99 6.45 -3.71 -18.26
N GLY A 100 5.16 -3.40 -18.42
CA GLY A 100 4.06 -4.34 -18.26
C GLY A 100 3.08 -3.93 -17.16
N HIS A 101 2.40 -4.89 -16.57
CA HIS A 101 1.40 -4.65 -15.53
C HIS A 101 1.99 -4.63 -14.12
N LEU A 102 1.51 -3.69 -13.29
CA LEU A 102 1.99 -3.53 -11.91
C LEU A 102 1.83 -4.82 -11.08
N VAL A 103 0.67 -5.47 -11.17
CA VAL A 103 0.38 -6.67 -10.37
C VAL A 103 1.32 -7.83 -10.74
N GLU A 104 1.57 -8.03 -12.03
CA GLU A 104 2.50 -9.05 -12.52
C GLU A 104 3.93 -8.77 -12.06
N SER A 105 4.38 -7.53 -12.25
CA SER A 105 5.70 -7.08 -11.81
C SER A 105 5.93 -7.27 -10.31
N LEU A 106 4.91 -7.01 -9.48
CA LEU A 106 4.96 -7.22 -8.04
C LEU A 106 4.89 -8.70 -7.67
N SER A 107 4.13 -9.51 -8.41
CA SER A 107 4.03 -10.96 -8.20
C SER A 107 5.37 -11.65 -8.44
N ASP A 108 6.09 -11.26 -9.49
CA ASP A 108 7.44 -11.76 -9.79
C ASP A 108 8.46 -11.44 -8.69
N LEU A 109 8.30 -10.28 -8.06
CA LEU A 109 9.22 -9.80 -7.01
C LEU A 109 8.76 -10.22 -5.60
N GLN A 110 7.63 -10.90 -5.46
CA GLN A 110 6.95 -11.11 -4.18
C GLN A 110 7.85 -11.80 -3.14
N GLU A 111 8.71 -12.72 -3.54
CA GLU A 111 9.59 -13.45 -2.62
C GLU A 111 10.64 -12.54 -1.97
N ASP A 112 11.06 -11.49 -2.66
CA ASP A 112 12.04 -10.50 -2.19
C ASP A 112 11.39 -9.38 -1.36
N ILE A 113 10.04 -9.28 -1.35
CA ILE A 113 9.32 -8.22 -0.67
C ILE A 113 9.08 -8.60 0.80
N ARG A 114 9.69 -7.87 1.72
CA ARG A 114 9.36 -7.92 3.15
C ARG A 114 8.16 -7.03 3.50
N LEU A 115 8.07 -5.86 2.88
CA LEU A 115 6.98 -4.89 3.01
C LEU A 115 6.82 -4.13 1.69
N LEU A 116 5.65 -4.16 1.11
CA LEU A 116 5.29 -3.30 -0.02
C LEU A 116 4.77 -1.96 0.49
N VAL A 117 5.35 -0.84 0.01
CA VAL A 117 4.85 0.51 0.26
C VAL A 117 4.27 1.08 -1.02
N ILE A 118 3.00 1.49 -0.98
CA ILE A 118 2.27 1.99 -2.16
C ILE A 118 1.38 3.17 -1.79
N GLY A 119 1.26 4.13 -2.70
CA GLY A 119 0.37 5.28 -2.54
C GLY A 119 -1.10 4.90 -2.72
N ARG A 120 -1.99 5.54 -1.98
CA ARG A 120 -3.44 5.32 -2.08
C ARG A 120 -4.03 5.74 -3.42
N VAL A 121 -3.49 6.78 -4.02
CA VAL A 121 -3.94 7.36 -5.30
C VAL A 121 -2.81 7.27 -6.28
N GLY A 122 -3.01 6.55 -7.39
CA GLY A 122 -2.06 6.48 -8.49
C GLY A 122 -2.27 7.61 -9.50
N GLU A 123 -1.39 7.68 -10.51
CA GLU A 123 -1.39 8.70 -11.56
C GLU A 123 -2.73 8.79 -12.30
N ASP A 124 -3.39 7.67 -12.57
CA ASP A 124 -4.66 7.59 -13.30
C ASP A 124 -5.84 8.20 -12.57
N ASN A 125 -5.78 8.26 -11.24
CA ASN A 125 -6.85 8.76 -10.38
C ASN A 125 -6.57 10.15 -9.80
N SER A 126 -5.53 10.84 -10.25
CA SER A 126 -5.15 12.17 -9.77
C SER A 126 -6.25 13.23 -9.97
N ARG A 127 -7.17 13.01 -10.93
CA ARG A 127 -8.32 13.89 -11.20
C ARG A 127 -9.53 13.63 -10.30
N ASN A 128 -9.58 12.47 -9.62
CA ASN A 128 -10.63 12.09 -8.68
C ASN A 128 -10.00 11.72 -7.34
N ALA A 129 -9.64 12.72 -6.53
CA ALA A 129 -8.98 12.57 -5.23
C ALA A 129 -9.72 11.64 -4.23
N HIS A 130 -10.90 11.16 -4.60
CA HIS A 130 -11.78 10.34 -3.80
C HIS A 130 -11.90 8.87 -4.27
N SER A 131 -11.20 8.44 -5.32
CA SER A 131 -11.21 7.03 -5.74
C SER A 131 -9.98 6.29 -5.23
N LEU A 132 -10.19 5.10 -4.68
CA LEU A 132 -9.11 4.13 -4.49
C LEU A 132 -8.63 3.73 -5.90
N GLY A 133 -7.33 3.76 -6.16
CA GLY A 133 -6.82 3.36 -7.45
C GLY A 133 -7.25 1.92 -7.76
N SER A 134 -7.78 1.67 -8.95
CA SER A 134 -8.18 0.33 -9.39
C SER A 134 -7.05 -0.70 -9.24
N GLN A 135 -5.81 -0.28 -9.41
CA GLN A 135 -4.63 -1.11 -9.25
C GLN A 135 -4.37 -1.52 -7.80
N ILE A 136 -4.70 -0.67 -6.79
CA ILE A 136 -4.48 -1.02 -5.38
C ILE A 136 -5.35 -2.20 -4.96
N GLU A 137 -6.60 -2.25 -5.41
CA GLU A 137 -7.49 -3.39 -5.10
C GLU A 137 -6.92 -4.69 -5.67
N ALA A 138 -6.43 -4.67 -6.91
CA ALA A 138 -5.80 -5.81 -7.55
C ALA A 138 -4.51 -6.22 -6.82
N VAL A 139 -3.64 -5.26 -6.45
CA VAL A 139 -2.43 -5.50 -5.67
C VAL A 139 -2.77 -6.12 -4.31
N VAL A 140 -3.75 -5.55 -3.59
CA VAL A 140 -4.20 -6.09 -2.29
C VAL A 140 -4.82 -7.48 -2.43
N ARG A 141 -5.39 -7.87 -3.53
CA ARG A 141 -5.91 -9.23 -3.75
C ARG A 141 -4.82 -10.25 -4.04
N THR A 142 -3.82 -9.86 -4.80
CA THR A 142 -2.83 -10.75 -5.39
C THR A 142 -1.58 -10.90 -4.54
N ILE A 143 -1.07 -9.80 -3.99
CA ILE A 143 0.21 -9.82 -3.25
C ILE A 143 0.03 -10.36 -1.85
N HIS A 144 0.77 -11.42 -1.49
CA HIS A 144 0.71 -12.11 -0.20
C HIS A 144 1.78 -11.64 0.80
N ARG A 145 2.21 -10.39 0.71
CA ARG A 145 3.17 -9.76 1.62
C ARG A 145 2.50 -8.60 2.36
N PRO A 146 3.03 -8.17 3.50
CA PRO A 146 2.56 -6.96 4.16
C PRO A 146 2.55 -5.76 3.22
N ILE A 147 1.47 -4.95 3.26
CA ILE A 147 1.30 -3.79 2.40
C ILE A 147 1.03 -2.56 3.26
N LEU A 148 1.87 -1.54 3.13
CA LEU A 148 1.63 -0.21 3.70
C LEU A 148 1.05 0.71 2.63
N ILE A 149 -0.24 1.03 2.78
CA ILE A 149 -0.94 1.98 1.93
C ILE A 149 -0.78 3.37 2.56
N THR A 150 -0.14 4.29 1.85
CA THR A 150 0.19 5.60 2.38
C THR A 150 -0.86 6.65 2.05
N ALA A 151 -0.94 7.70 2.87
CA ALA A 151 -1.67 8.92 2.54
C ALA A 151 -0.87 9.80 1.56
N ASN A 152 -1.49 10.89 1.07
CA ASN A 152 -0.85 11.80 0.12
C ASN A 152 0.24 12.68 0.76
N SER A 153 0.29 12.75 2.10
CA SER A 153 1.30 13.49 2.85
C SER A 153 1.99 12.59 3.86
N TYR A 154 3.27 12.81 4.08
CA TYR A 154 4.01 12.10 5.10
C TYR A 154 3.77 12.75 6.48
N LYS A 155 3.45 11.91 7.44
CA LYS A 155 3.52 12.19 8.87
C LYS A 155 4.10 10.95 9.53
N LYS A 156 5.20 11.10 10.24
CA LYS A 156 5.81 9.98 10.97
C LYS A 156 4.78 9.36 11.90
N PRO A 157 4.53 8.04 11.84
CA PRO A 157 3.62 7.37 12.76
C PRO A 157 4.11 7.48 14.21
N GLU A 158 3.24 7.93 15.10
CA GLU A 158 3.51 8.07 16.54
C GLU A 158 2.57 7.19 17.37
N LYS A 159 1.35 6.93 16.87
CA LYS A 159 0.35 6.09 17.52
C LYS A 159 -0.25 5.12 16.53
N VAL A 160 -0.37 3.88 16.94
CA VAL A 160 -0.83 2.77 16.09
C VAL A 160 -2.12 2.19 16.65
N MET A 161 -3.14 2.03 15.82
CA MET A 161 -4.33 1.25 16.14
C MET A 161 -4.24 -0.11 15.44
N LEU A 162 -4.42 -1.18 16.20
CA LEU A 162 -4.51 -2.55 15.73
C LEU A 162 -5.96 -3.01 15.83
N ALA A 163 -6.64 -3.16 14.69
CA ALA A 163 -8.00 -3.66 14.63
C ALA A 163 -8.02 -5.17 14.81
N PHE A 164 -8.79 -5.65 15.78
CA PHE A 164 -8.85 -7.05 16.17
C PHE A 164 -10.29 -7.53 16.27
N ASP A 165 -10.63 -8.66 15.63
CA ASP A 165 -11.97 -9.22 15.59
C ASP A 165 -12.11 -10.59 16.27
N GLY A 166 -11.06 -11.04 16.97
CA GLY A 166 -11.05 -12.33 17.65
C GLY A 166 -10.91 -13.55 16.75
N SER A 167 -10.82 -13.38 15.42
CA SER A 167 -10.67 -14.49 14.49
C SER A 167 -9.27 -15.13 14.57
N SER A 168 -9.15 -16.37 14.11
CA SER A 168 -7.85 -17.06 14.01
C SER A 168 -6.86 -16.27 13.14
N THR A 169 -7.35 -15.59 12.12
CA THR A 169 -6.54 -14.73 11.24
C THR A 169 -6.08 -13.48 11.97
N ALA A 170 -6.94 -12.88 12.82
CA ALA A 170 -6.54 -11.74 13.63
C ALA A 170 -5.43 -12.11 14.62
N TYR A 171 -5.48 -13.29 15.23
CA TYR A 171 -4.37 -13.77 16.07
C TYR A 171 -3.05 -13.95 15.30
N LYS A 172 -3.09 -14.46 14.05
CA LYS A 172 -1.90 -14.51 13.18
C LYS A 172 -1.36 -13.11 12.89
N THR A 173 -2.26 -12.15 12.64
CA THR A 173 -1.89 -10.74 12.47
C THR A 173 -1.18 -10.19 13.71
N ILE A 174 -1.68 -10.49 14.92
CA ILE A 174 -1.02 -10.13 16.19
C ILE A 174 0.40 -10.73 16.28
N GLN A 175 0.55 -12.00 15.92
CA GLN A 175 1.86 -12.68 15.95
C GLN A 175 2.86 -12.04 14.97
N MET A 176 2.41 -11.78 13.75
CA MET A 176 3.24 -11.13 12.73
C MET A 176 3.63 -9.70 13.14
N PHE A 177 2.68 -8.96 13.69
CA PHE A 177 2.93 -7.61 14.20
C PHE A 177 3.94 -7.63 15.34
N ALA A 178 3.77 -8.53 16.30
CA ALA A 178 4.64 -8.70 17.45
C ALA A 178 6.08 -9.09 17.07
N ALA A 179 6.26 -9.84 15.99
CA ALA A 179 7.56 -10.22 15.46
C ALA A 179 8.26 -9.11 14.63
N SER A 180 7.55 -8.02 14.32
CA SER A 180 8.07 -6.94 13.48
C SER A 180 8.64 -5.80 14.31
N SER A 181 9.79 -5.27 13.91
CA SER A 181 10.36 -4.04 14.49
C SER A 181 9.73 -2.74 13.97
N LEU A 182 8.85 -2.81 12.97
CA LEU A 182 8.31 -1.63 12.28
C LEU A 182 7.67 -0.62 13.24
N CYS A 183 6.82 -1.11 14.15
CA CYS A 183 6.09 -0.28 15.12
C CYS A 183 6.61 -0.43 16.55
N LYS A 184 7.81 -0.99 16.75
CA LYS A 184 8.41 -1.13 18.08
C LYS A 184 8.58 0.26 18.72
N ASP A 185 8.37 0.34 20.03
CA ASP A 185 8.42 1.58 20.83
C ASP A 185 7.30 2.60 20.55
N LEU A 186 6.33 2.25 19.71
CA LEU A 186 5.12 3.07 19.51
C LEU A 186 4.00 2.57 20.44
N PRO A 187 3.18 3.48 21.01
CA PRO A 187 1.99 3.08 21.76
C PRO A 187 0.97 2.43 20.82
N ILE A 188 0.46 1.27 21.23
CA ILE A 188 -0.49 0.46 20.48
C ILE A 188 -1.86 0.53 21.12
N HIS A 189 -2.86 0.91 20.33
CA HIS A 189 -4.27 0.84 20.68
C HIS A 189 -4.85 -0.42 20.03
N LEU A 190 -5.10 -1.46 20.81
CA LEU A 190 -5.73 -2.69 20.36
C LEU A 190 -7.25 -2.55 20.48
N VAL A 191 -7.94 -2.47 19.34
CA VAL A 191 -9.37 -2.12 19.31
C VAL A 191 -10.19 -3.25 18.71
N THR A 192 -11.22 -3.69 19.44
CA THR A 192 -12.27 -4.59 18.96
C THR A 192 -13.57 -3.82 18.80
N VAL A 193 -14.21 -3.95 17.65
CA VAL A 193 -15.57 -3.40 17.44
C VAL A 193 -16.58 -4.52 17.53
N GLY A 194 -17.47 -4.45 18.52
CA GLY A 194 -18.48 -5.47 18.77
C GLY A 194 -19.21 -5.28 20.08
N ALA A 195 -20.01 -6.29 20.47
CA ALA A 195 -20.73 -6.27 21.74
C ALA A 195 -19.74 -6.32 22.92
N ASP A 196 -20.11 -5.63 23.98
CA ASP A 196 -19.42 -5.72 25.27
C ASP A 196 -19.79 -7.06 25.94
N SER A 197 -19.05 -8.11 25.60
CA SER A 197 -19.28 -9.49 26.03
C SER A 197 -18.04 -10.09 26.68
N VAL A 198 -18.26 -11.05 27.58
CA VAL A 198 -17.18 -11.80 28.23
C VAL A 198 -16.22 -12.40 27.22
N SER A 199 -16.75 -12.99 26.14
CA SER A 199 -15.96 -13.61 25.08
C SER A 199 -15.05 -12.60 24.36
N ASN A 200 -15.56 -11.38 24.08
CA ASN A 200 -14.75 -10.34 23.45
C ASN A 200 -13.67 -9.80 24.39
N HIS A 201 -13.96 -9.68 25.69
CA HIS A 201 -12.95 -9.30 26.68
C HIS A 201 -11.85 -10.36 26.82
N GLU A 202 -12.22 -11.65 26.87
CA GLU A 202 -11.23 -12.75 26.94
C GLU A 202 -10.35 -12.79 25.70
N ALA A 203 -10.93 -12.68 24.50
CA ALA A 203 -10.19 -12.66 23.25
C ALA A 203 -9.24 -11.46 23.18
N LEU A 204 -9.73 -10.28 23.51
CA LEU A 204 -8.96 -9.03 23.52
C LEU A 204 -7.83 -9.07 24.55
N GLY A 205 -8.10 -9.55 25.77
CA GLY A 205 -7.11 -9.71 26.84
C GLY A 205 -6.00 -10.67 26.45
N LYS A 206 -6.31 -11.79 25.75
CA LYS A 206 -5.32 -12.70 25.22
C LYS A 206 -4.45 -12.04 24.16
N ALA A 207 -5.03 -11.32 23.23
CA ALA A 207 -4.28 -10.60 22.19
C ALA A 207 -3.40 -9.49 22.80
N GLN A 208 -3.92 -8.75 23.79
CA GLN A 208 -3.15 -7.76 24.55
C GLN A 208 -1.94 -8.40 25.25
N SER A 209 -2.13 -9.53 25.93
CA SER A 209 -1.05 -10.26 26.64
C SER A 209 0.05 -10.70 25.67
N MET A 210 -0.29 -11.11 24.44
CA MET A 210 0.70 -11.46 23.41
C MET A 210 1.58 -10.26 23.03
N LEU A 211 0.97 -9.09 22.85
CA LEU A 211 1.71 -7.87 22.50
C LEU A 211 2.55 -7.35 23.68
N LEU A 212 2.01 -7.38 24.90
CA LEU A 212 2.76 -7.02 26.12
C LEU A 212 3.99 -7.92 26.30
N SER A 213 3.83 -9.24 26.09
CA SER A 213 4.94 -10.20 26.15
C SER A 213 6.02 -9.97 25.09
N ALA A 214 5.64 -9.36 23.95
CA ALA A 214 6.56 -8.93 22.91
C ALA A 214 7.20 -7.55 23.18
N GLY A 215 6.88 -6.91 24.31
CA GLY A 215 7.47 -5.65 24.74
C GLY A 215 6.80 -4.39 24.19
N PHE A 216 5.55 -4.48 23.72
CA PHE A 216 4.78 -3.31 23.28
C PHE A 216 4.03 -2.66 24.45
N LEU A 217 3.81 -1.35 24.36
CA LEU A 217 2.89 -0.61 25.23
C LEU A 217 1.50 -0.67 24.63
N VAL A 218 0.56 -1.37 25.29
CA VAL A 218 -0.75 -1.69 24.69
C VAL A 218 -1.89 -1.20 25.59
N GLN A 219 -2.74 -0.35 25.02
CA GLN A 219 -4.08 -0.04 25.52
C GLN A 219 -5.08 -0.87 24.73
N ALA A 220 -5.98 -1.59 25.39
CA ALA A 220 -7.00 -2.43 24.75
C ALA A 220 -8.39 -1.91 25.07
N GLU A 221 -9.26 -1.83 24.05
CA GLU A 221 -10.60 -1.29 24.19
C GLU A 221 -11.61 -1.98 23.26
N ILE A 222 -12.86 -2.14 23.76
CA ILE A 222 -14.00 -2.60 22.97
C ILE A 222 -14.87 -1.38 22.64
N ARG A 223 -15.16 -1.18 21.35
CA ARG A 223 -16.08 -0.16 20.86
C ARG A 223 -17.34 -0.81 20.30
N GLN A 224 -18.48 -0.19 20.56
CA GLN A 224 -19.78 -0.60 19.99
C GLN A 224 -20.05 0.19 18.71
N GLY A 225 -20.89 -0.37 17.85
CA GLY A 225 -21.35 0.30 16.63
C GLY A 225 -20.92 -0.39 15.34
N GLU A 226 -21.07 0.32 14.24
CA GLU A 226 -20.57 -0.13 12.93
C GLU A 226 -19.06 0.00 12.90
N VAL A 227 -18.40 -1.03 12.36
CA VAL A 227 -16.92 -1.16 12.43
C VAL A 227 -16.23 0.07 11.85
N GLU A 228 -16.71 0.57 10.73
CA GLU A 228 -16.11 1.70 10.01
C GLU A 228 -16.15 2.98 10.84
N SER A 229 -17.34 3.39 11.26
CA SER A 229 -17.50 4.61 12.05
C SER A 229 -16.80 4.48 13.40
N ALA A 230 -16.91 3.35 14.09
CA ALA A 230 -16.28 3.16 15.39
C ALA A 230 -14.75 3.26 15.34
N LEU A 231 -14.12 2.70 14.29
CA LEU A 231 -12.67 2.82 14.10
C LEU A 231 -12.25 4.24 13.68
N HIS A 232 -13.06 4.92 12.87
CA HIS A 232 -12.81 6.31 12.47
C HIS A 232 -12.95 7.28 13.66
N ASP A 233 -13.99 7.13 14.45
CA ASP A 233 -14.21 7.95 15.64
C ASP A 233 -13.09 7.74 16.66
N TYR A 234 -12.70 6.47 16.88
CA TYR A 234 -11.58 6.12 17.76
C TYR A 234 -10.26 6.74 17.26
N GLN A 235 -10.00 6.67 15.96
CA GLN A 235 -8.82 7.29 15.36
C GLN A 235 -8.76 8.79 15.65
N THR A 236 -9.87 9.47 15.46
CA THR A 236 -9.97 10.93 15.65
C THR A 236 -9.82 11.30 17.12
N GLU A 237 -10.51 10.56 18.01
CA GLU A 237 -10.48 10.77 19.46
C GLU A 237 -9.06 10.61 20.05
N HIS A 238 -8.33 9.61 19.59
CA HIS A 238 -7.00 9.27 20.14
C HIS A 238 -5.82 9.78 19.31
N GLY A 239 -6.10 10.41 18.16
CA GLY A 239 -5.05 10.93 17.26
C GLY A 239 -4.19 9.82 16.67
N ILE A 240 -4.82 8.72 16.23
CA ILE A 240 -4.12 7.58 15.63
C ILE A 240 -3.56 7.93 14.25
N ASP A 241 -2.32 7.57 13.99
CA ASP A 241 -1.62 7.85 12.75
C ASP A 241 -1.60 6.68 11.78
N LEU A 242 -1.61 5.45 12.30
CA LEU A 242 -1.48 4.22 11.51
C LEU A 242 -2.52 3.19 11.97
N LEU A 243 -3.35 2.72 11.04
CA LEU A 243 -4.22 1.57 11.25
C LEU A 243 -3.50 0.30 10.78
N VAL A 244 -3.47 -0.72 11.63
CA VAL A 244 -3.00 -2.06 11.29
C VAL A 244 -4.16 -3.03 11.32
N MET A 245 -4.29 -3.84 10.30
CA MET A 245 -5.35 -4.85 10.20
C MET A 245 -4.88 -6.08 9.43
N GLY A 246 -5.54 -7.21 9.68
CA GLY A 246 -5.37 -8.42 8.88
C GLY A 246 -6.03 -8.28 7.51
N ALA A 247 -5.34 -8.72 6.45
CA ALA A 247 -5.90 -8.70 5.10
C ALA A 247 -6.81 -9.91 4.79
N TYR A 248 -6.78 -10.95 5.62
CA TYR A 248 -7.57 -12.17 5.46
C TYR A 248 -8.29 -12.53 6.76
N GLY A 249 -9.60 -12.50 6.72
CA GLY A 249 -10.48 -13.06 7.71
C GLY A 249 -11.88 -13.19 7.12
N HIS A 250 -12.71 -14.09 7.66
CA HIS A 250 -14.15 -14.09 7.40
C HIS A 250 -14.82 -12.82 7.93
N SER A 251 -14.00 -11.90 8.47
CA SER A 251 -14.45 -10.70 9.12
C SER A 251 -14.99 -9.70 8.10
N ARG A 252 -15.97 -8.97 8.53
CA ARG A 252 -16.56 -7.82 7.86
C ARG A 252 -15.52 -6.79 7.37
N ILE A 253 -14.28 -6.88 7.88
CA ILE A 253 -13.12 -6.05 7.48
C ILE A 253 -12.73 -6.28 6.00
N ARG A 254 -12.97 -7.46 5.41
CA ARG A 254 -12.79 -7.68 3.96
C ARG A 254 -13.74 -6.80 3.12
N GLN A 255 -14.90 -6.46 3.66
CA GLN A 255 -15.81 -5.51 3.03
C GLN A 255 -15.20 -4.09 2.99
N PHE A 256 -14.27 -3.77 3.88
CA PHE A 256 -13.58 -2.48 3.92
C PHE A 256 -12.68 -2.22 2.70
N LEU A 257 -12.15 -3.22 2.05
CA LEU A 257 -11.26 -3.05 0.89
C LEU A 257 -11.97 -3.28 -0.46
N VAL A 258 -13.16 -3.87 -0.48
CA VAL A 258 -13.82 -4.38 -1.70
C VAL A 258 -15.28 -3.94 -1.83
N GLY A 259 -15.88 -3.25 -0.85
CA GLY A 259 -17.28 -2.78 -0.89
C GLY A 259 -17.41 -1.26 -1.03
N SER A 260 -18.60 -0.79 -1.40
CA SER A 260 -18.92 0.64 -1.55
C SER A 260 -18.63 1.48 -0.29
N THR A 261 -18.73 0.87 0.88
CA THR A 261 -18.44 1.48 2.19
C THR A 261 -16.94 1.63 2.45
N THR A 262 -16.14 0.67 2.01
CA THR A 262 -14.67 0.66 2.16
C THR A 262 -14.01 1.72 1.31
N THR A 263 -14.53 1.90 0.12
CA THR A 263 -14.11 2.95 -0.77
C THR A 263 -14.25 4.31 -0.09
N THR A 264 -15.26 4.49 0.77
CA THR A 264 -15.50 5.73 1.51
C THR A 264 -14.48 5.95 2.62
N MET A 265 -14.10 4.92 3.40
CA MET A 265 -13.08 5.06 4.46
C MET A 265 -11.69 5.36 3.91
N LEU A 266 -11.27 4.68 2.85
CA LEU A 266 -10.02 4.99 2.16
C LEU A 266 -10.11 6.31 1.38
N ARG A 267 -11.31 6.78 1.04
CA ARG A 267 -11.58 8.07 0.39
C ARG A 267 -11.47 9.26 1.35
N THR A 268 -12.06 9.13 2.53
CA THR A 268 -12.14 10.21 3.52
C THR A 268 -11.00 10.18 4.51
N ALA A 269 -10.35 9.03 4.68
CA ALA A 269 -9.31 8.86 5.68
C ALA A 269 -8.01 9.51 5.21
N THR A 270 -7.54 10.44 5.99
CA THR A 270 -6.13 10.85 6.09
C THR A 270 -5.24 9.70 6.61
N MET A 271 -5.79 8.51 6.82
CA MET A 271 -5.21 7.39 7.53
C MET A 271 -4.33 6.52 6.64
N ARG A 272 -3.20 6.11 7.16
CA ARG A 272 -2.30 5.09 6.60
C ARG A 272 -2.75 3.74 7.09
N VAL A 273 -2.67 2.76 6.22
CA VAL A 273 -3.13 1.40 6.55
C VAL A 273 -2.00 0.41 6.30
N LEU A 274 -1.66 -0.35 7.32
CA LEU A 274 -0.77 -1.51 7.22
C LEU A 274 -1.61 -2.78 7.19
N LEU A 275 -1.60 -3.46 6.06
CA LEU A 275 -2.25 -4.75 5.88
C LEU A 275 -1.24 -5.86 6.17
N LEU A 276 -1.55 -6.75 7.12
CA LEU A 276 -0.75 -7.93 7.43
C LEU A 276 -1.44 -9.19 6.90
N ARG A 277 -0.65 -10.11 6.38
CA ARG A 277 -1.14 -11.32 5.71
C ARG A 277 -0.44 -12.57 6.19
#